data_ab8435c79612b17821cbf68766635a7b
#
_entry.id   ab8435c79612b17821cbf68766635a7b
#
_cell.length_a   1.000
_cell.length_b   1.000
_cell.length_c   1.000
_cell.angle_alpha   90.00
_cell.angle_beta   90.00
_cell.angle_gamma   90.00
#
_symmetry.space_group_name_H-M   'P 1'
#
loop_
_entity.id
_entity.type
_entity.pdbx_description
1 polymer ?
#
loop_
_entity_poly.entity_id
_entity_poly.type
_entity_poly.pdbx_seq_one_letter_code
_entity_poly.pdbx_strand_id
1 'polypeptide(L)'
;MELLHLKYFKRVAENLNYTKTANELNVSQPALSMMIKKLEQELNVELFYKKGRNVFLTDNGSILLKSANNIFNELNKAEELIYRNEQTKNKTISFASSHSRLISYIFDEYIKHNPQYMYNCEIDTMGAIIQKIINYDIQFALSSIPINHPKIECQPVIDEDIVITYPKQFDNSPNFDFIYNNDIIKNFVFPAHNQDYNNLTKSKLITMNLNIHHSTYVDDAFITSIVKQRQNFAFVPVSMCRKLELPYIPHSDLISHTSIYLSSLKNEKLNEVNLDMFKFIESYLKKNKAFYVINRNS
;
A
#
# COMPACT_ATOMS: atom_id res chain seq x y z
N MET A 1 16.05 14.17 -30.78
CA MET A 1 15.98 13.32 -29.56
C MET A 1 15.02 12.17 -29.81
N GLU A 2 15.47 10.93 -29.68
CA GLU A 2 14.67 9.71 -29.87
C GLU A 2 14.24 9.14 -28.52
N LEU A 3 13.06 8.51 -28.45
CA LEU A 3 12.54 7.86 -27.25
C LEU A 3 13.50 6.80 -26.70
N LEU A 4 14.23 6.10 -27.59
CA LEU A 4 15.22 5.10 -27.20
C LEU A 4 16.38 5.73 -26.42
N HIS A 5 16.90 6.88 -26.90
CA HIS A 5 17.95 7.60 -26.18
C HIS A 5 17.49 8.07 -24.82
N LEU A 6 16.25 8.54 -24.72
CA LEU A 6 15.65 8.97 -23.45
C LEU A 6 15.45 7.78 -22.50
N LYS A 7 15.06 6.61 -23.02
CA LYS A 7 14.96 5.36 -22.23
C LYS A 7 16.31 4.94 -21.65
N TYR A 8 17.36 4.99 -22.48
CA TYR A 8 18.70 4.65 -22.06
C TYR A 8 19.23 5.64 -21.02
N PHE A 9 19.01 6.93 -21.26
CA PHE A 9 19.35 7.98 -20.30
C PHE A 9 18.68 7.73 -18.95
N LYS A 10 17.36 7.51 -18.91
CA LYS A 10 16.61 7.23 -17.70
C LYS A 10 17.21 6.04 -16.95
N ARG A 11 17.51 4.94 -17.61
CA ARG A 11 18.10 3.75 -16.97
C ARG A 11 19.50 3.98 -16.43
N VAL A 12 20.35 4.73 -17.14
CA VAL A 12 21.68 5.13 -16.62
C VAL A 12 21.53 6.04 -15.40
N ALA A 13 20.57 6.96 -15.43
CA ALA A 13 20.28 7.87 -14.32
C ALA A 13 19.79 7.16 -13.06
N GLU A 14 18.99 6.10 -13.22
CA GLU A 14 18.51 5.26 -12.11
C GLU A 14 19.63 4.40 -11.49
N ASN A 15 20.50 3.84 -12.34
CA ASN A 15 21.56 2.93 -11.87
C ASN A 15 22.87 3.63 -11.51
N LEU A 16 23.12 4.82 -12.05
CA LEU A 16 24.39 5.56 -11.99
C LEU A 16 25.61 4.70 -12.35
N ASN A 17 25.42 3.70 -13.21
CA ASN A 17 26.41 2.71 -13.59
C ASN A 17 26.18 2.23 -15.04
N TYR A 18 27.05 2.65 -15.95
CA TYR A 18 26.96 2.33 -17.36
C TYR A 18 27.07 0.82 -17.65
N THR A 19 27.97 0.11 -16.97
CA THR A 19 28.20 -1.32 -17.21
C THR A 19 26.99 -2.15 -16.76
N LYS A 20 26.49 -1.86 -15.57
CA LYS A 20 25.28 -2.51 -15.04
C LYS A 20 24.10 -2.25 -15.97
N THR A 21 23.89 -0.99 -16.36
CA THR A 21 22.78 -0.60 -17.22
C THR A 21 22.87 -1.22 -18.62
N ALA A 22 24.07 -1.31 -19.19
CA ALA A 22 24.29 -1.94 -20.49
C ALA A 22 23.91 -3.43 -20.48
N ASN A 23 24.27 -4.14 -19.39
CA ASN A 23 23.88 -5.54 -19.20
C ASN A 23 22.36 -5.69 -19.08
N GLU A 24 21.69 -4.84 -18.29
CA GLU A 24 20.21 -4.86 -18.14
C GLU A 24 19.50 -4.59 -19.46
N LEU A 25 20.07 -3.74 -20.32
CA LEU A 25 19.48 -3.35 -21.59
C LEU A 25 19.92 -4.26 -22.76
N ASN A 26 20.76 -5.28 -22.49
CA ASN A 26 21.35 -6.18 -23.50
C ASN A 26 22.07 -5.44 -24.62
N VAL A 27 22.83 -4.39 -24.30
CA VAL A 27 23.67 -3.63 -25.23
C VAL A 27 25.11 -3.58 -24.73
N SER A 28 26.07 -3.26 -25.61
CA SER A 28 27.45 -3.03 -25.18
C SER A 28 27.57 -1.69 -24.45
N GLN A 29 28.43 -1.65 -23.43
CA GLN A 29 28.70 -0.42 -22.68
C GLN A 29 29.18 0.74 -23.58
N PRO A 30 30.07 0.52 -24.59
CA PRO A 30 30.43 1.57 -25.54
C PRO A 30 29.24 2.10 -26.33
N ALA A 31 28.33 1.23 -26.78
CA ALA A 31 27.13 1.65 -27.51
C ALA A 31 26.22 2.51 -26.64
N LEU A 32 25.97 2.09 -25.38
CA LEU A 32 25.20 2.87 -24.42
C LEU A 32 25.82 4.24 -24.16
N SER A 33 27.15 4.28 -23.94
CA SER A 33 27.88 5.54 -23.73
C SER A 33 27.79 6.49 -24.94
N MET A 34 27.87 5.93 -26.15
CA MET A 34 27.75 6.72 -27.38
C MET A 34 26.34 7.30 -27.55
N MET A 35 25.30 6.55 -27.21
CA MET A 35 23.90 7.04 -27.26
C MET A 35 23.65 8.16 -26.23
N ILE A 36 24.17 8.04 -25.02
CA ILE A 36 24.09 9.13 -24.03
C ILE A 36 24.83 10.37 -24.55
N LYS A 37 26.04 10.18 -25.05
CA LYS A 37 26.82 11.32 -25.61
C LYS A 37 26.12 11.99 -26.79
N LYS A 38 25.46 11.23 -27.65
CA LYS A 38 24.63 11.80 -28.74
C LYS A 38 23.48 12.64 -28.17
N LEU A 39 22.80 12.17 -27.13
CA LEU A 39 21.74 12.92 -26.46
C LEU A 39 22.26 14.22 -25.82
N GLU A 40 23.42 14.19 -25.17
CA GLU A 40 24.09 15.37 -24.63
C GLU A 40 24.46 16.39 -25.71
N GLN A 41 24.95 15.91 -26.84
CA GLN A 41 25.25 16.76 -28.02
C GLN A 41 23.98 17.39 -28.59
N GLU A 42 22.90 16.62 -28.78
CA GLU A 42 21.63 17.15 -29.28
C GLU A 42 21.04 18.23 -28.37
N LEU A 43 21.25 18.12 -27.06
CA LEU A 43 20.78 19.09 -26.07
C LEU A 43 21.79 20.20 -25.78
N ASN A 44 23.01 20.04 -26.26
CA ASN A 44 24.15 20.92 -26.03
C ASN A 44 24.42 21.16 -24.51
N VAL A 45 24.26 20.10 -23.70
CA VAL A 45 24.55 20.12 -22.26
C VAL A 45 25.08 18.75 -21.82
N GLU A 46 25.85 18.74 -20.73
CA GLU A 46 26.19 17.49 -20.02
C GLU A 46 25.03 17.07 -19.12
N LEU A 47 24.68 15.79 -19.16
CA LEU A 47 23.65 15.18 -18.32
C LEU A 47 24.27 14.40 -17.17
N PHE A 48 25.49 13.89 -17.36
CA PHE A 48 26.26 13.19 -16.34
C PHE A 48 27.65 13.79 -16.18
N TYR A 49 28.17 13.69 -14.95
CA TYR A 49 29.56 13.97 -14.67
C TYR A 49 30.21 12.83 -13.88
N LYS A 50 31.52 12.73 -13.94
CA LYS A 50 32.28 11.71 -13.22
C LYS A 50 33.05 12.33 -12.07
N LYS A 51 33.02 11.67 -10.89
CA LYS A 51 33.86 11.99 -9.77
C LYS A 51 34.62 10.71 -9.36
N GLY A 52 35.85 10.61 -9.80
CA GLY A 52 36.60 9.36 -9.67
C GLY A 52 36.02 8.26 -10.55
N ARG A 53 35.63 7.14 -9.93
CA ARG A 53 34.99 6.00 -10.63
C ARG A 53 33.45 6.09 -10.65
N ASN A 54 32.86 7.04 -9.97
CA ASN A 54 31.43 7.15 -9.84
C ASN A 54 30.84 8.16 -10.84
N VAL A 55 29.64 7.85 -11.31
CA VAL A 55 28.83 8.68 -12.22
C VAL A 55 27.73 9.35 -11.42
N PHE A 56 27.47 10.62 -11.71
CA PHE A 56 26.41 11.42 -11.08
C PHE A 56 25.65 12.20 -12.14
N LEU A 57 24.39 12.56 -11.83
CA LEU A 57 23.61 13.48 -12.65
C LEU A 57 24.06 14.92 -12.43
N THR A 58 24.08 15.70 -13.53
CA THR A 58 24.10 17.17 -13.47
C THR A 58 22.72 17.72 -13.09
N ASP A 59 22.61 19.03 -12.85
CA ASP A 59 21.31 19.69 -12.68
C ASP A 59 20.44 19.52 -13.93
N ASN A 60 21.03 19.64 -15.14
CA ASN A 60 20.36 19.38 -16.41
C ASN A 60 19.93 17.93 -16.55
N GLY A 61 20.76 16.98 -16.09
CA GLY A 61 20.41 15.56 -16.01
C GLY A 61 19.21 15.32 -15.07
N SER A 62 19.16 15.98 -13.94
CA SER A 62 18.04 15.87 -12.99
C SER A 62 16.74 16.44 -13.58
N ILE A 63 16.80 17.56 -14.30
CA ILE A 63 15.65 18.13 -15.01
C ILE A 63 15.15 17.15 -16.09
N LEU A 64 16.08 16.63 -16.92
CA LEU A 64 15.72 15.68 -17.95
C LEU A 64 15.14 14.38 -17.40
N LEU A 65 15.67 13.87 -16.28
CA LEU A 65 15.15 12.66 -15.63
C LEU A 65 13.69 12.84 -15.19
N LYS A 66 13.36 13.99 -14.61
CA LYS A 66 11.98 14.31 -14.23
C LYS A 66 11.06 14.34 -15.45
N SER A 67 11.51 14.96 -16.55
CA SER A 67 10.75 15.02 -17.81
C SER A 67 10.63 13.64 -18.47
N ALA A 68 11.71 12.85 -18.48
CA ALA A 68 11.70 11.48 -19.00
C ALA A 68 10.70 10.60 -18.24
N ASN A 69 10.66 10.68 -16.92
CA ASN A 69 9.68 9.95 -16.12
C ASN A 69 8.24 10.32 -16.50
N ASN A 70 7.95 11.60 -16.71
CA ASN A 70 6.62 12.03 -17.15
C ASN A 70 6.26 11.51 -18.54
N ILE A 71 7.20 11.53 -19.51
CA ILE A 71 6.99 11.02 -20.87
C ILE A 71 6.69 9.52 -20.84
N PHE A 72 7.49 8.73 -20.11
CA PHE A 72 7.26 7.29 -20.04
C PHE A 72 5.97 6.94 -19.29
N ASN A 73 5.59 7.72 -18.29
CA ASN A 73 4.30 7.55 -17.63
C ASN A 73 3.13 7.83 -18.60
N GLU A 74 3.22 8.84 -19.47
CA GLU A 74 2.17 9.10 -20.47
C GLU A 74 2.14 8.03 -21.56
N LEU A 75 3.30 7.46 -21.94
CA LEU A 75 3.35 6.31 -22.86
C LEU A 75 2.71 5.07 -22.27
N ASN A 76 3.06 4.72 -21.02
CA ASN A 76 2.43 3.59 -20.32
C ASN A 76 0.92 3.80 -20.20
N LYS A 77 0.49 5.05 -19.94
CA LYS A 77 -0.92 5.42 -19.93
C LYS A 77 -1.60 5.15 -21.28
N ALA A 78 -0.97 5.55 -22.36
CA ALA A 78 -1.52 5.34 -23.70
C ALA A 78 -1.61 3.84 -24.03
N GLU A 79 -0.57 3.07 -23.71
CA GLU A 79 -0.56 1.61 -23.88
C GLU A 79 -1.68 0.96 -23.06
N GLU A 80 -1.88 1.35 -21.81
CA GLU A 80 -2.95 0.84 -20.96
C GLU A 80 -4.33 1.21 -21.48
N LEU A 81 -4.52 2.45 -21.97
CA LEU A 81 -5.79 2.86 -22.58
C LEU A 81 -6.11 2.09 -23.86
N ILE A 82 -5.10 1.82 -24.69
CA ILE A 82 -5.22 0.96 -25.86
C ILE A 82 -5.59 -0.47 -25.45
N TYR A 83 -4.85 -1.00 -24.46
CA TYR A 83 -5.07 -2.33 -23.92
C TYR A 83 -6.46 -2.47 -23.27
N ARG A 84 -6.94 -1.45 -22.54
CA ARG A 84 -8.31 -1.40 -21.99
C ARG A 84 -9.38 -1.40 -23.09
N ASN A 85 -9.14 -0.67 -24.17
CA ASN A 85 -10.10 -0.60 -25.29
C ASN A 85 -10.23 -1.96 -26.01
N GLU A 86 -9.17 -2.75 -26.02
CA GLU A 86 -9.18 -4.15 -26.49
C GLU A 86 -9.71 -5.14 -25.44
N GLN A 87 -9.59 -4.77 -24.17
CA GLN A 87 -9.90 -5.66 -23.00
C GLN A 87 -11.34 -5.64 -22.52
N THR A 88 -12.28 -5.14 -23.21
CA THR A 88 -13.69 -5.62 -23.06
C THR A 88 -13.76 -7.16 -23.15
N LYS A 89 -12.65 -7.82 -23.52
CA LYS A 89 -12.46 -9.27 -23.59
C LYS A 89 -11.67 -9.87 -22.43
N ASN A 90 -10.90 -9.12 -21.67
CA ASN A 90 -10.08 -9.68 -20.58
C ASN A 90 -10.71 -9.47 -19.21
N LYS A 91 -11.03 -10.57 -18.57
CA LYS A 91 -11.71 -10.70 -17.27
C LYS A 91 -10.72 -10.59 -16.09
N THR A 92 -9.74 -9.68 -16.16
CA THR A 92 -8.75 -9.50 -15.09
C THR A 92 -9.11 -8.34 -14.17
N ILE A 93 -9.26 -8.63 -12.88
CA ILE A 93 -9.41 -7.64 -11.81
C ILE A 93 -8.02 -7.38 -11.23
N SER A 94 -7.56 -6.12 -11.30
CA SER A 94 -6.21 -5.73 -10.87
C SER A 94 -6.28 -4.63 -9.82
N PHE A 95 -5.76 -4.93 -8.62
CA PHE A 95 -5.75 -4.00 -7.50
C PHE A 95 -4.67 -4.32 -6.48
N ALA A 96 -4.41 -3.39 -5.56
CA ALA A 96 -3.55 -3.62 -4.42
C ALA A 96 -4.26 -3.31 -3.09
N SER A 97 -3.72 -3.84 -2.02
CA SER A 97 -4.16 -3.48 -0.68
C SER A 97 -2.97 -3.23 0.24
N SER A 98 -3.16 -2.33 1.20
CA SER A 98 -2.19 -2.11 2.27
C SER A 98 -2.17 -3.23 3.31
N HIS A 99 -3.18 -4.12 3.32
CA HIS A 99 -3.33 -5.21 4.28
C HIS A 99 -3.99 -6.44 3.67
N SER A 100 -3.39 -7.60 3.88
CA SER A 100 -3.95 -8.89 3.41
C SER A 100 -5.33 -9.20 4.00
N ARG A 101 -5.60 -8.77 5.23
CA ARG A 101 -6.89 -8.98 5.91
C ARG A 101 -8.07 -8.33 5.17
N LEU A 102 -7.85 -7.13 4.59
CA LEU A 102 -8.92 -6.42 3.86
C LEU A 102 -9.38 -7.19 2.64
N ILE A 103 -8.45 -7.95 2.03
CA ILE A 103 -8.73 -8.76 0.87
C ILE A 103 -9.45 -10.04 1.28
N SER A 104 -8.90 -10.81 2.23
CA SER A 104 -9.38 -12.14 2.57
C SER A 104 -10.85 -12.17 3.01
N TYR A 105 -11.32 -11.10 3.69
CA TYR A 105 -12.70 -11.05 4.17
C TYR A 105 -13.73 -10.77 3.07
N ILE A 106 -13.32 -10.03 2.04
CA ILE A 106 -14.19 -9.58 0.96
C ILE A 106 -14.17 -10.59 -0.19
N PHE A 107 -13.00 -11.15 -0.49
CA PHE A 107 -12.78 -11.98 -1.67
C PHE A 107 -13.44 -13.34 -1.61
N ASP A 108 -13.50 -13.96 -0.43
CA ASP A 108 -14.16 -15.27 -0.28
C ASP A 108 -15.58 -15.25 -0.85
N GLU A 109 -16.30 -14.14 -0.66
CA GLU A 109 -17.66 -13.99 -1.16
C GLU A 109 -17.70 -13.66 -2.65
N TYR A 110 -16.82 -12.76 -3.11
CA TYR A 110 -16.82 -12.32 -4.51
C TYR A 110 -16.39 -13.42 -5.46
N ILE A 111 -15.32 -14.15 -5.14
CA ILE A 111 -14.79 -15.23 -5.99
C ILE A 111 -15.81 -16.34 -6.18
N LYS A 112 -16.58 -16.70 -5.16
CA LYS A 112 -17.63 -17.72 -5.26
C LYS A 112 -18.65 -17.41 -6.36
N HIS A 113 -18.99 -16.13 -6.54
CA HIS A 113 -19.97 -15.70 -7.53
C HIS A 113 -19.34 -15.34 -8.87
N ASN A 114 -18.03 -15.17 -8.93
CA ASN A 114 -17.30 -14.70 -10.09
C ASN A 114 -16.07 -15.56 -10.43
N PRO A 115 -16.19 -16.88 -10.55
CA PRO A 115 -15.07 -17.78 -10.79
C PRO A 115 -14.43 -17.60 -12.18
N GLN A 116 -15.10 -16.86 -13.10
CA GLN A 116 -14.65 -16.61 -14.45
C GLN A 116 -13.61 -15.49 -14.56
N TYR A 117 -13.37 -14.73 -13.48
CA TYR A 117 -12.41 -13.64 -13.49
C TYR A 117 -11.02 -14.11 -13.08
N MET A 118 -10.00 -13.46 -13.63
CA MET A 118 -8.62 -13.56 -13.19
C MET A 118 -8.35 -12.42 -12.20
N TYR A 119 -7.52 -12.70 -11.20
CA TYR A 119 -7.24 -11.74 -10.14
C TYR A 119 -5.75 -11.47 -10.08
N ASN A 120 -5.38 -10.21 -10.26
CA ASN A 120 -4.06 -9.69 -9.95
C ASN A 120 -4.18 -8.81 -8.70
N CYS A 121 -3.84 -9.40 -7.55
CA CYS A 121 -3.97 -8.74 -6.27
C CYS A 121 -2.62 -8.73 -5.55
N GLU A 122 -2.19 -7.55 -5.13
CA GLU A 122 -0.92 -7.36 -4.46
C GLU A 122 -1.10 -6.70 -3.09
N ILE A 123 -0.25 -7.11 -2.15
CA ILE A 123 -0.10 -6.41 -0.86
C ILE A 123 1.16 -5.58 -0.94
N ASP A 124 1.03 -4.28 -0.69
CA ASP A 124 2.17 -3.38 -0.85
C ASP A 124 2.12 -2.18 0.12
N THR A 125 3.23 -1.46 0.19
CA THR A 125 3.33 -0.21 0.94
C THR A 125 2.51 0.90 0.28
N MET A 126 2.08 1.89 1.06
CA MET A 126 1.30 3.02 0.53
C MET A 126 2.01 3.75 -0.61
N GLY A 127 3.34 3.93 -0.49
CA GLY A 127 4.13 4.57 -1.55
C GLY A 127 4.13 3.78 -2.86
N ALA A 128 4.28 2.46 -2.78
CA ALA A 128 4.23 1.58 -3.95
C ALA A 128 2.82 1.53 -4.56
N ILE A 129 1.77 1.45 -3.75
CA ILE A 129 0.37 1.51 -4.18
C ILE A 129 0.09 2.79 -4.97
N ILE A 130 0.52 3.95 -4.46
CA ILE A 130 0.37 5.24 -5.14
C ILE A 130 1.04 5.20 -6.52
N GLN A 131 2.29 4.72 -6.60
CA GLN A 131 3.00 4.63 -7.87
C GLN A 131 2.31 3.67 -8.85
N LYS A 132 1.84 2.52 -8.38
CA LYS A 132 1.13 1.54 -9.21
C LYS A 132 -0.19 2.08 -9.78
N ILE A 133 -0.96 2.84 -8.99
CA ILE A 133 -2.17 3.51 -9.49
C ILE A 133 -1.80 4.53 -10.57
N ILE A 134 -0.78 5.37 -10.34
CA ILE A 134 -0.37 6.43 -11.26
C ILE A 134 0.20 5.87 -12.58
N ASN A 135 0.89 4.72 -12.49
CA ASN A 135 1.50 4.05 -13.65
C ASN A 135 0.51 3.10 -14.35
N TYR A 136 -0.74 2.98 -13.89
CA TYR A 136 -1.75 2.05 -14.41
C TYR A 136 -1.42 0.56 -14.25
N ASP A 137 -0.49 0.22 -13.34
CA ASP A 137 -0.18 -1.18 -13.02
C ASP A 137 -1.36 -1.87 -12.31
N ILE A 138 -2.13 -1.08 -11.54
CA ILE A 138 -3.38 -1.51 -10.88
C ILE A 138 -4.50 -0.50 -11.14
N GLN A 139 -5.75 -0.97 -11.04
CA GLN A 139 -6.94 -0.18 -11.33
C GLN A 139 -7.46 0.59 -10.11
N PHE A 140 -7.38 -0.01 -8.95
CA PHE A 140 -7.82 0.58 -7.69
C PHE A 140 -7.05 -0.03 -6.50
N ALA A 141 -7.22 0.54 -5.34
CA ALA A 141 -6.61 0.03 -4.11
C ALA A 141 -7.55 0.12 -2.91
N LEU A 142 -7.33 -0.80 -1.95
CA LEU A 142 -7.90 -0.73 -0.61
C LEU A 142 -6.82 -0.34 0.38
N SER A 143 -7.16 0.56 1.31
CA SER A 143 -6.23 0.96 2.37
C SER A 143 -6.96 1.27 3.67
N SER A 144 -6.24 1.20 4.79
CA SER A 144 -6.71 1.65 6.11
C SER A 144 -6.31 3.09 6.43
N ILE A 145 -5.63 3.76 5.48
CA ILE A 145 -5.16 5.14 5.58
C ILE A 145 -5.49 5.85 4.28
N PRO A 146 -5.93 7.11 4.31
CA PRO A 146 -6.28 7.85 3.10
C PRO A 146 -5.04 8.11 2.23
N ILE A 147 -5.20 7.96 0.94
CA ILE A 147 -4.19 8.38 -0.04
C ILE A 147 -4.42 9.87 -0.34
N ASN A 148 -3.45 10.69 0.02
CA ASN A 148 -3.46 12.12 -0.30
C ASN A 148 -2.51 12.39 -1.48
N HIS A 149 -3.05 12.31 -2.71
CA HIS A 149 -2.29 12.57 -3.93
C HIS A 149 -3.16 13.27 -4.98
N PRO A 150 -2.64 14.32 -5.70
CA PRO A 150 -3.45 15.13 -6.64
C PRO A 150 -4.12 14.34 -7.76
N LYS A 151 -3.50 13.24 -8.20
CA LYS A 151 -3.98 12.37 -9.29
C LYS A 151 -4.90 11.24 -8.83
N ILE A 152 -5.06 11.02 -7.52
CA ILE A 152 -5.82 9.89 -6.97
C ILE A 152 -7.07 10.41 -6.29
N GLU A 153 -8.20 9.81 -6.60
CA GLU A 153 -9.43 9.94 -5.86
C GLU A 153 -9.44 8.87 -4.76
N CYS A 154 -9.60 9.29 -3.52
CA CYS A 154 -9.62 8.43 -2.35
C CYS A 154 -10.90 8.71 -1.57
N GLN A 155 -11.74 7.70 -1.40
CA GLN A 155 -13.00 7.84 -0.67
C GLN A 155 -13.05 6.89 0.53
N PRO A 156 -13.48 7.36 1.71
CA PRO A 156 -13.79 6.48 2.82
C PRO A 156 -15.05 5.67 2.51
N VAL A 157 -15.00 4.37 2.75
CA VAL A 157 -16.14 3.48 2.51
C VAL A 157 -16.86 3.16 3.81
N ILE A 158 -16.09 2.87 4.87
CA ILE A 158 -16.61 2.48 6.18
C ILE A 158 -15.59 2.83 7.25
N ASP A 159 -16.08 3.18 8.44
CA ASP A 159 -15.25 3.31 9.62
C ASP A 159 -14.96 1.94 10.22
N GLU A 160 -13.78 1.79 10.79
CA GLU A 160 -13.33 0.58 11.47
C GLU A 160 -12.76 0.93 12.84
N ASP A 161 -13.25 0.25 13.86
CA ASP A 161 -12.77 0.43 15.22
C ASP A 161 -11.52 -0.42 15.45
N ILE A 162 -10.53 0.19 16.09
CA ILE A 162 -9.29 -0.44 16.53
C ILE A 162 -9.38 -0.66 18.03
N VAL A 163 -9.18 -1.88 18.46
CA VAL A 163 -9.32 -2.32 19.85
C VAL A 163 -8.05 -2.99 20.36
N ILE A 164 -7.93 -3.13 21.66
CA ILE A 164 -6.86 -3.92 22.28
C ILE A 164 -7.36 -5.35 22.46
N THR A 165 -6.71 -6.31 21.82
CA THR A 165 -6.81 -7.73 22.17
C THR A 165 -5.73 -8.10 23.20
N TYR A 166 -5.95 -9.15 23.98
CA TYR A 166 -5.12 -9.50 25.11
C TYR A 166 -4.74 -10.98 25.17
N PRO A 167 -3.63 -11.32 25.90
CA PRO A 167 -3.15 -12.69 26.05
C PRO A 167 -4.15 -13.61 26.77
N LYS A 168 -4.05 -14.91 26.49
CA LYS A 168 -4.91 -15.95 27.06
C LYS A 168 -4.88 -16.03 28.58
N GLN A 169 -3.75 -15.70 29.19
CA GLN A 169 -3.60 -15.69 30.66
C GLN A 169 -4.54 -14.71 31.38
N PHE A 170 -5.16 -13.78 30.67
CA PHE A 170 -6.11 -12.80 31.18
C PHE A 170 -7.57 -13.12 30.82
N ASP A 171 -7.93 -14.39 30.62
CA ASP A 171 -9.28 -14.82 30.21
C ASP A 171 -10.40 -14.42 31.13
N ASN A 172 -10.10 -14.01 32.36
CA ASN A 172 -11.09 -13.53 33.33
C ASN A 172 -11.50 -12.07 33.11
N SER A 173 -11.42 -11.60 31.87
CA SER A 173 -11.85 -10.28 31.40
C SER A 173 -11.12 -9.13 32.09
N PRO A 174 -9.90 -8.80 31.65
CA PRO A 174 -9.25 -7.58 32.10
C PRO A 174 -10.15 -6.40 31.74
N ASN A 175 -10.62 -5.68 32.75
CA ASN A 175 -11.24 -4.39 32.53
C ASN A 175 -10.16 -3.32 32.33
N PHE A 176 -10.57 -2.15 31.91
CA PHE A 176 -9.67 -1.02 31.72
C PHE A 176 -8.85 -0.71 32.97
N ASP A 177 -9.47 -0.68 34.14
CA ASP A 177 -8.82 -0.38 35.43
C ASP A 177 -7.74 -1.40 35.78
N PHE A 178 -7.95 -2.68 35.44
CA PHE A 178 -6.96 -3.73 35.68
C PHE A 178 -5.70 -3.51 34.81
N ILE A 179 -5.88 -3.13 33.55
CA ILE A 179 -4.76 -2.85 32.63
C ILE A 179 -4.01 -1.60 33.04
N TYR A 180 -4.75 -0.54 33.40
CA TYR A 180 -4.20 0.74 33.81
C TYR A 180 -3.41 0.67 35.12
N ASN A 181 -3.93 -0.06 36.13
CA ASN A 181 -3.38 -0.09 37.47
C ASN A 181 -2.27 -1.13 37.70
N ASN A 182 -2.04 -2.06 36.76
CA ASN A 182 -1.15 -3.20 37.00
C ASN A 182 0.15 -3.21 36.20
N ASP A 183 0.47 -2.17 35.46
CA ASP A 183 1.71 -2.10 34.63
C ASP A 183 1.91 -3.33 33.71
N ILE A 184 0.80 -3.99 33.35
CA ILE A 184 0.78 -5.32 32.75
C ILE A 184 1.07 -5.29 31.25
N ILE A 185 0.90 -4.12 30.60
CA ILE A 185 1.13 -3.99 29.17
C ILE A 185 2.63 -3.86 28.90
N LYS A 186 3.37 -4.96 29.04
CA LYS A 186 4.81 -4.95 28.81
C LYS A 186 5.20 -5.23 27.36
N ASN A 187 4.38 -6.00 26.62
CA ASN A 187 4.73 -6.45 25.27
C ASN A 187 3.60 -6.17 24.28
N PHE A 188 3.80 -5.19 23.41
CA PHE A 188 2.89 -4.88 22.32
C PHE A 188 3.44 -5.32 20.98
N VAL A 189 2.54 -5.85 20.13
CA VAL A 189 2.85 -6.21 18.75
C VAL A 189 2.23 -5.21 17.80
N PHE A 190 3.03 -4.77 16.84
CA PHE A 190 2.67 -3.79 15.82
C PHE A 190 2.96 -4.32 14.41
N PRO A 191 2.19 -3.92 13.39
CA PRO A 191 2.50 -4.23 12.00
C PRO A 191 3.81 -3.55 11.56
N ALA A 192 4.73 -4.31 10.94
CA ALA A 192 6.05 -3.81 10.56
C ALA A 192 6.00 -2.77 9.44
N HIS A 193 5.04 -2.89 8.52
CA HIS A 193 5.00 -2.10 7.29
C HIS A 193 3.97 -0.97 7.29
N ASN A 194 3.31 -0.69 8.42
CA ASN A 194 2.31 0.37 8.53
C ASN A 194 2.69 1.39 9.61
N GLN A 195 3.60 2.29 9.25
CA GLN A 195 4.13 3.28 10.18
C GLN A 195 3.07 4.28 10.65
N ASP A 196 2.14 4.68 9.79
CA ASP A 196 1.09 5.64 10.14
C ASP A 196 0.09 5.02 11.14
N TYR A 197 -0.30 3.78 10.93
CA TYR A 197 -1.09 3.01 11.88
C TYR A 197 -0.37 2.86 13.22
N ASN A 198 0.93 2.55 13.19
CA ASN A 198 1.76 2.43 14.39
C ASN A 198 1.86 3.75 15.14
N ASN A 199 2.01 4.88 14.44
CA ASN A 199 2.04 6.20 15.04
C ASN A 199 0.71 6.54 15.71
N LEU A 200 -0.42 6.26 15.03
CA LEU A 200 -1.76 6.46 15.58
C LEU A 200 -1.96 5.66 16.88
N THR A 201 -1.65 4.37 16.85
CA THR A 201 -1.84 3.49 18.02
C THR A 201 -0.87 3.81 19.16
N LYS A 202 0.38 4.15 18.85
CA LYS A 202 1.35 4.61 19.87
C LYS A 202 0.94 5.94 20.50
N SER A 203 0.49 6.91 19.72
CA SER A 203 -0.02 8.18 20.24
C SER A 203 -1.18 7.95 21.19
N LYS A 204 -2.07 7.01 20.87
CA LYS A 204 -3.19 6.63 21.73
C LYS A 204 -2.69 6.04 23.07
N LEU A 205 -1.72 5.12 23.06
CA LEU A 205 -1.14 4.55 24.27
C LEU A 205 -0.47 5.61 25.15
N ILE A 206 0.25 6.55 24.53
CA ILE A 206 0.87 7.67 25.25
C ILE A 206 -0.18 8.56 25.92
N THR A 207 -1.24 8.94 25.21
CA THR A 207 -2.33 9.77 25.77
C THR A 207 -3.05 9.08 26.93
N MET A 208 -3.02 7.75 26.96
CA MET A 208 -3.59 6.93 28.03
C MET A 208 -2.60 6.63 29.17
N ASN A 209 -1.41 7.19 29.12
CA ASN A 209 -0.35 6.95 30.09
C ASN A 209 0.01 5.46 30.27
N LEU A 210 -0.15 4.67 29.20
CA LEU A 210 0.20 3.25 29.18
C LEU A 210 1.66 3.09 28.72
N ASN A 211 2.53 2.65 29.64
CA ASN A 211 3.94 2.41 29.33
C ASN A 211 4.15 1.10 28.58
N ILE A 212 4.62 1.21 27.34
CA ILE A 212 5.05 0.05 26.54
C ILE A 212 6.54 -0.19 26.80
N HIS A 213 6.87 -1.27 27.49
CA HIS A 213 8.27 -1.62 27.72
C HIS A 213 8.94 -2.28 26.52
N HIS A 214 8.20 -3.10 25.76
CA HIS A 214 8.70 -3.76 24.56
C HIS A 214 7.70 -3.69 23.42
N SER A 215 8.19 -3.27 22.24
CA SER A 215 7.44 -3.26 20.99
C SER A 215 8.04 -4.25 20.01
N THR A 216 7.25 -5.20 19.54
CA THR A 216 7.64 -6.14 18.50
C THR A 216 6.95 -5.75 17.20
N TYR A 217 7.70 -5.69 16.11
CA TYR A 217 7.20 -5.35 14.79
C TYR A 217 7.25 -6.59 13.91
N VAL A 218 6.12 -6.96 13.34
CA VAL A 218 5.96 -8.17 12.51
C VAL A 218 5.05 -7.88 11.31
N ASP A 219 5.12 -8.71 10.28
CA ASP A 219 4.17 -8.57 9.17
C ASP A 219 2.74 -8.96 9.57
N ASP A 220 1.76 -8.57 8.75
CA ASP A 220 0.34 -8.76 9.04
C ASP A 220 -0.06 -10.23 9.21
N ALA A 221 0.56 -11.15 8.45
CA ALA A 221 0.28 -12.57 8.56
C ALA A 221 0.78 -13.11 9.90
N PHE A 222 1.93 -12.65 10.36
CA PHE A 222 2.51 -13.05 11.63
C PHE A 222 1.77 -12.42 12.82
N ILE A 223 1.30 -11.16 12.71
CA ILE A 223 0.39 -10.54 13.68
C ILE A 223 -0.82 -11.44 13.88
N THR A 224 -1.48 -11.84 12.81
CA THR A 224 -2.65 -12.73 12.86
C THR A 224 -2.35 -14.02 13.65
N SER A 225 -1.18 -14.62 13.43
CA SER A 225 -0.76 -15.82 14.14
C SER A 225 -0.53 -15.56 15.64
N ILE A 226 0.19 -14.49 15.98
CA ILE A 226 0.46 -14.12 17.39
C ILE A 226 -0.83 -13.80 18.14
N VAL A 227 -1.71 -13.01 17.52
CA VAL A 227 -3.00 -12.63 18.08
C VAL A 227 -3.89 -13.86 18.27
N LYS A 228 -3.93 -14.75 17.27
CA LYS A 228 -4.70 -16.01 17.35
C LYS A 228 -4.21 -16.92 18.49
N GLN A 229 -2.91 -16.98 18.73
CA GLN A 229 -2.35 -17.72 19.87
C GLN A 229 -2.51 -17.00 21.20
N ARG A 230 -2.97 -15.75 21.17
CA ARG A 230 -3.21 -14.92 22.36
C ARG A 230 -2.00 -14.85 23.30
N GLN A 231 -0.83 -14.53 22.73
CA GLN A 231 0.42 -14.46 23.50
C GLN A 231 0.78 -13.05 23.97
N ASN A 232 0.33 -12.03 23.21
CA ASN A 232 0.68 -10.64 23.45
C ASN A 232 -0.54 -9.73 23.35
N PHE A 233 -0.40 -8.50 23.89
CA PHE A 233 -1.33 -7.43 23.58
C PHE A 233 -1.10 -6.91 22.18
N ALA A 234 -2.16 -6.56 21.48
CA ALA A 234 -2.06 -5.90 20.18
C ALA A 234 -3.23 -4.95 19.97
N PHE A 235 -2.95 -3.80 19.33
CA PHE A 235 -4.00 -3.03 18.70
C PHE A 235 -4.34 -3.67 17.37
N VAL A 236 -5.58 -4.08 17.23
CA VAL A 236 -6.06 -4.73 16.01
C VAL A 236 -7.47 -4.22 15.67
N PRO A 237 -7.85 -4.24 14.40
CA PRO A 237 -9.22 -3.96 14.03
C PRO A 237 -10.20 -4.91 14.67
N VAL A 238 -11.35 -4.40 15.08
CA VAL A 238 -12.42 -5.22 15.68
C VAL A 238 -12.90 -6.32 14.74
N SER A 239 -12.83 -6.08 13.43
CA SER A 239 -13.13 -7.08 12.41
C SER A 239 -12.21 -8.30 12.51
N MET A 240 -10.91 -8.12 12.83
CA MET A 240 -9.98 -9.21 13.09
C MET A 240 -10.38 -9.99 14.34
N CYS A 241 -10.71 -9.32 15.43
CA CYS A 241 -11.17 -9.97 16.65
C CYS A 241 -12.41 -10.84 16.39
N ARG A 242 -13.38 -10.32 15.67
CA ARG A 242 -14.61 -11.04 15.32
C ARG A 242 -14.36 -12.23 14.40
N LYS A 243 -13.50 -12.05 13.40
CA LYS A 243 -13.16 -13.15 12.45
C LYS A 243 -12.42 -14.30 13.13
N LEU A 244 -11.55 -13.98 14.09
CA LEU A 244 -10.71 -14.96 14.79
C LEU A 244 -11.28 -15.38 16.16
N GLU A 245 -12.48 -14.90 16.51
CA GLU A 245 -13.14 -15.13 17.79
C GLU A 245 -12.25 -14.77 19.00
N LEU A 246 -11.57 -13.62 18.89
CA LEU A 246 -10.65 -13.13 19.91
C LEU A 246 -11.35 -12.19 20.88
N PRO A 247 -11.01 -12.26 22.18
CA PRO A 247 -11.48 -11.29 23.13
C PRO A 247 -10.78 -9.93 22.92
N TYR A 248 -11.52 -8.86 23.20
CA TYR A 248 -10.99 -7.50 23.15
C TYR A 248 -11.65 -6.65 24.24
N ILE A 249 -11.03 -5.52 24.54
CA ILE A 249 -11.53 -4.59 25.57
C ILE A 249 -12.39 -3.53 24.87
N PRO A 250 -13.71 -3.55 25.11
CA PRO A 250 -14.64 -2.63 24.45
C PRO A 250 -14.76 -1.29 25.20
N HIS A 251 -13.64 -0.71 25.67
CA HIS A 251 -13.66 0.55 26.40
C HIS A 251 -13.47 1.74 25.47
N SER A 252 -14.33 2.76 25.57
CA SER A 252 -14.35 3.92 24.68
C SER A 252 -13.01 4.62 24.55
N ASP A 253 -12.28 4.76 25.66
CA ASP A 253 -10.99 5.44 25.68
C ASP A 253 -9.87 4.62 25.03
N LEU A 254 -10.03 3.29 24.95
CA LEU A 254 -9.11 2.36 24.31
C LEU A 254 -9.40 2.17 22.82
N ILE A 255 -10.56 2.61 22.33
CA ILE A 255 -10.93 2.46 20.92
C ILE A 255 -10.33 3.62 20.13
N SER A 256 -9.55 3.27 19.11
CA SER A 256 -9.15 4.18 18.05
C SER A 256 -10.00 3.94 16.81
N HIS A 257 -10.07 4.91 15.94
CA HIS A 257 -10.86 4.83 14.71
C HIS A 257 -9.96 4.99 13.51
N THR A 258 -10.22 4.19 12.50
CA THR A 258 -9.70 4.36 11.14
C THR A 258 -10.86 4.17 10.17
N SER A 259 -10.62 4.39 8.89
CA SER A 259 -11.58 4.06 7.85
C SER A 259 -10.93 3.14 6.84
N ILE A 260 -11.74 2.32 6.18
CA ILE A 260 -11.32 1.59 5.00
C ILE A 260 -11.61 2.48 3.80
N TYR A 261 -10.59 2.71 2.99
CA TYR A 261 -10.62 3.58 1.83
C TYR A 261 -10.55 2.77 0.54
N LEU A 262 -11.29 3.22 -0.47
CA LEU A 262 -11.13 2.82 -1.84
C LEU A 262 -10.51 3.99 -2.62
N SER A 263 -9.49 3.68 -3.40
CA SER A 263 -8.75 4.69 -4.16
C SER A 263 -8.56 4.23 -5.60
N SER A 264 -8.71 5.17 -6.54
CA SER A 264 -8.46 4.95 -7.97
C SER A 264 -7.88 6.22 -8.60
N LEU A 265 -7.49 6.13 -9.86
CA LEU A 265 -7.00 7.30 -10.57
C LEU A 265 -8.14 8.30 -10.80
N LYS A 266 -7.89 9.57 -10.50
CA LYS A 266 -8.87 10.65 -10.64
C LYS A 266 -9.17 10.92 -12.11
N ASN A 267 -10.44 11.13 -12.42
CA ASN A 267 -10.94 11.40 -13.78
C ASN A 267 -10.77 10.24 -14.77
N GLU A 268 -10.42 9.05 -14.32
CA GLU A 268 -10.32 7.85 -15.13
C GLU A 268 -11.43 6.87 -14.76
N LYS A 269 -12.03 6.25 -15.76
CA LYS A 269 -13.04 5.22 -15.53
C LYS A 269 -12.38 3.86 -15.37
N LEU A 270 -12.75 3.15 -14.32
CA LEU A 270 -12.42 1.74 -14.20
C LEU A 270 -13.04 0.96 -15.36
N ASN A 271 -12.37 -0.08 -15.85
CA ASN A 271 -13.01 -0.99 -16.78
C ASN A 271 -14.16 -1.74 -16.09
N GLU A 272 -15.04 -2.38 -16.89
CA GLU A 272 -16.29 -2.96 -16.39
C GLU A 272 -16.08 -3.94 -15.23
N VAL A 273 -15.12 -4.86 -15.33
CA VAL A 273 -14.89 -5.89 -14.30
C VAL A 273 -14.27 -5.32 -13.03
N ASN A 274 -13.37 -4.32 -13.15
CA ASN A 274 -12.80 -3.65 -11.99
C ASN A 274 -13.83 -2.73 -11.31
N LEU A 275 -14.71 -2.09 -12.10
CA LEU A 275 -15.82 -1.30 -11.56
C LEU A 275 -16.82 -2.18 -10.81
N ASP A 276 -17.13 -3.35 -11.34
CA ASP A 276 -18.02 -4.32 -10.67
C ASP A 276 -17.45 -4.73 -9.31
N MET A 277 -16.17 -5.13 -9.28
CA MET A 277 -15.49 -5.46 -8.02
C MET A 277 -15.43 -4.27 -7.07
N PHE A 278 -15.13 -3.08 -7.56
CA PHE A 278 -15.09 -1.85 -6.75
C PHE A 278 -16.44 -1.59 -6.06
N LYS A 279 -17.53 -1.67 -6.82
CA LYS A 279 -18.90 -1.52 -6.29
C LYS A 279 -19.29 -2.65 -5.34
N PHE A 280 -18.86 -3.87 -5.64
CA PHE A 280 -19.06 -4.99 -4.73
C PHE A 280 -18.41 -4.75 -3.38
N ILE A 281 -17.14 -4.34 -3.36
CA ILE A 281 -16.41 -4.03 -2.12
C ILE A 281 -17.16 -2.96 -1.32
N GLU A 282 -17.55 -1.88 -1.98
CA GLU A 282 -18.29 -0.78 -1.34
C GLU A 282 -19.60 -1.28 -0.71
N SER A 283 -20.39 -2.02 -1.46
CA SER A 283 -21.66 -2.59 -1.01
C SER A 283 -21.47 -3.60 0.13
N TYR A 284 -20.50 -4.50 -0.01
CA TYR A 284 -20.18 -5.51 0.99
C TYR A 284 -19.78 -4.89 2.33
N LEU A 285 -18.89 -3.92 2.32
CA LEU A 285 -18.44 -3.23 3.52
C LEU A 285 -19.61 -2.49 4.19
N LYS A 286 -20.40 -1.74 3.44
CA LYS A 286 -21.57 -1.02 3.97
C LYS A 286 -22.61 -1.96 4.58
N LYS A 287 -22.91 -3.08 3.91
CA LYS A 287 -23.85 -4.10 4.41
C LYS A 287 -23.37 -4.74 5.70
N ASN A 288 -22.07 -4.95 5.85
CA ASN A 288 -21.45 -5.61 7.00
C ASN A 288 -20.91 -4.61 8.03
N LYS A 289 -21.42 -3.38 8.08
CA LYS A 289 -20.91 -2.32 8.97
C LYS A 289 -20.76 -2.77 10.42
N ALA A 290 -21.72 -3.51 10.95
CA ALA A 290 -21.69 -4.03 12.32
C ALA A 290 -20.47 -4.94 12.59
N PHE A 291 -19.85 -5.50 11.54
CA PHE A 291 -18.63 -6.32 11.67
C PHE A 291 -17.38 -5.48 11.91
N TYR A 292 -17.38 -4.22 11.53
CA TYR A 292 -16.23 -3.31 11.56
C TYR A 292 -16.27 -2.28 12.69
N VAL A 293 -17.44 -2.03 13.28
CA VAL A 293 -17.60 -1.06 14.35
C VAL A 293 -18.28 -1.68 15.59
N ILE A 294 -17.97 -1.12 16.75
CA ILE A 294 -18.61 -1.47 18.02
C ILE A 294 -19.89 -0.64 18.16
N ASN A 295 -21.00 -1.29 18.45
CA ASN A 295 -22.23 -0.56 18.80
C ASN A 295 -22.02 0.19 20.11
N ARG A 296 -22.06 1.53 20.06
CA ARG A 296 -21.85 2.41 21.23
C ARG A 296 -23.13 2.65 22.02
N ASN A 297 -24.23 2.03 21.64
CA ASN A 297 -25.55 2.20 22.26
C ASN A 297 -25.94 1.03 23.17
N SER A 298 -24.97 0.30 23.72
CA SER A 298 -25.19 -0.75 24.70
C SER A 298 -24.40 -0.53 25.97
#